data_b34b3a0977d42d72e3d082d811023552
#
_entry.id   b34b3a0977d42d72e3d082d811023552
#
_cell.length_a   1.000
_cell.length_b   1.000
_cell.length_c   1.000
_cell.angle_alpha   90.00
_cell.angle_beta   90.00
_cell.angle_gamma   90.00
#
_symmetry.space_group_name_H-M   'P 1'
#
loop_
_entity.id
_entity.type
_entity.pdbx_description
1 polymer ?
#
loop_
_entity_poly.entity_id
_entity_poly.type
_entity_poly.pdbx_seq_one_letter_code
_entity_poly.pdbx_strand_id
1 'polypeptide(L)'
;MLLAAPFFALGHIAWQNFFWLALFFFFTLHFFRYRTTALFFLATFLAFSPGNLSDFTSGGDYLTNFFYLAIAVSLFTQSLDRSYSLCIPAALFLGVTLSSRIIYAIILIPLLAWMLQRTSRLRTVILFSAILSAAVAVTIPIFPPHPFTHLLQQLEQNSVKLRYIPGELHPQWTLPLLATLVSCIAFRVRMDLPRLFLIFSISSFIMLVPFVATFALTSQILWYAFFYLSTSTLPFSLWALSRYEQLSPATPNAANSI
;
A
#
# COMPACT_ATOMS: atom_id res chain seq x y z
N MET A 1 6.56 10.87 4.49
CA MET A 1 7.06 12.00 5.31
C MET A 1 6.13 13.21 5.33
N LEU A 2 5.58 13.68 4.20
CA LEU A 2 4.67 14.85 4.20
C LEU A 2 3.43 14.65 5.10
N LEU A 3 2.84 13.45 5.09
CA LEU A 3 1.66 13.12 5.92
C LEU A 3 1.97 13.01 7.41
N ALA A 4 3.23 12.86 7.79
CA ALA A 4 3.71 12.89 9.16
C ALA A 4 4.10 14.31 9.62
N ALA A 5 4.31 15.24 8.70
CA ALA A 5 4.83 16.57 9.00
C ALA A 5 3.99 17.37 10.03
N PRO A 6 2.65 17.34 10.02
CA PRO A 6 1.86 18.03 11.05
C PRO A 6 2.14 17.49 12.44
N PHE A 7 2.28 16.18 12.59
CA PHE A 7 2.52 15.52 13.88
C PHE A 7 3.95 15.74 14.36
N PHE A 8 4.90 15.82 13.42
CA PHE A 8 6.27 16.21 13.73
C PHE A 8 6.35 17.65 14.24
N ALA A 9 5.65 18.58 13.57
CA ALA A 9 5.58 19.98 13.98
C ALA A 9 4.96 20.17 15.37
N LEU A 10 4.04 19.28 15.78
CA LEU A 10 3.45 19.24 17.11
C LEU A 10 4.30 18.54 18.17
N GLY A 11 5.47 17.99 17.79
CA GLY A 11 6.36 17.24 18.69
C GLY A 11 5.88 15.83 19.06
N HIS A 12 4.83 15.31 18.42
CA HIS A 12 4.18 14.05 18.75
C HIS A 12 4.01 13.13 17.54
N ILE A 13 5.11 12.72 16.93
CA ILE A 13 5.11 11.92 15.71
C ILE A 13 4.34 10.59 15.83
N ALA A 14 4.33 9.97 17.01
CA ALA A 14 3.59 8.72 17.24
C ALA A 14 2.07 8.88 17.10
N TRP A 15 1.54 10.08 17.27
CA TRP A 15 0.09 10.35 17.12
C TRP A 15 -0.39 10.16 15.70
N GLN A 16 0.49 10.27 14.69
CA GLN A 16 0.13 9.94 13.31
C GLN A 16 -0.44 8.52 13.18
N ASN A 17 0.12 7.56 13.93
CA ASN A 17 -0.30 6.17 13.86
C ASN A 17 -1.75 6.00 14.32
N PHE A 18 -2.11 6.61 15.44
CA PHE A 18 -3.47 6.58 15.96
C PHE A 18 -4.46 7.31 15.03
N PHE A 19 -4.06 8.46 14.50
CA PHE A 19 -4.89 9.24 13.56
C PHE A 19 -5.21 8.44 12.30
N TRP A 20 -4.18 7.87 11.65
CA TRP A 20 -4.37 7.11 10.43
C TRP A 20 -5.06 5.76 10.66
N LEU A 21 -4.85 5.13 11.81
CA LEU A 21 -5.59 3.95 12.23
C LEU A 21 -7.07 4.26 12.39
N ALA A 22 -7.42 5.35 13.08
CA ALA A 22 -8.81 5.77 13.22
C ALA A 22 -9.47 6.03 11.87
N LEU A 23 -8.81 6.78 10.99
CA LEU A 23 -9.31 7.01 9.62
C LEU A 23 -9.46 5.71 8.84
N PHE A 24 -8.54 4.77 8.98
CA PHE A 24 -8.63 3.48 8.30
C PHE A 24 -9.79 2.62 8.84
N PHE A 25 -10.07 2.68 10.14
CA PHE A 25 -11.28 2.06 10.68
C PHE A 25 -12.56 2.70 10.15
N PHE A 26 -12.65 4.03 10.12
CA PHE A 26 -13.79 4.72 9.49
C PHE A 26 -13.95 4.33 8.02
N PHE A 27 -12.84 4.25 7.30
CA PHE A 27 -12.82 3.79 5.93
C PHE A 27 -13.37 2.37 5.80
N THR A 28 -12.90 1.41 6.60
CA THR A 28 -13.37 0.03 6.57
C THR A 28 -14.84 -0.08 6.93
N LEU A 29 -15.32 0.68 7.91
CA LEU A 29 -16.74 0.76 8.27
C LEU A 29 -17.62 1.28 7.13
N HIS A 30 -17.10 2.16 6.30
CA HIS A 30 -17.82 2.73 5.16
C HIS A 30 -17.82 1.80 3.94
N PHE A 31 -16.71 1.09 3.73
CA PHE A 31 -16.48 0.29 2.52
C PHE A 31 -17.04 -1.12 2.61
N PHE A 32 -17.04 -1.73 3.80
CA PHE A 32 -17.45 -3.11 3.99
C PHE A 32 -18.89 -3.21 4.48
N ARG A 33 -19.63 -4.11 3.87
CA ARG A 33 -21.03 -4.35 4.21
C ARG A 33 -21.19 -4.91 5.63
N TYR A 34 -20.34 -5.88 5.99
CA TYR A 34 -20.33 -6.50 7.31
C TYR A 34 -19.32 -5.82 8.22
N ARG A 35 -19.69 -4.64 8.72
CA ARG A 35 -18.84 -3.78 9.56
C ARG A 35 -18.20 -4.51 10.72
N THR A 36 -18.97 -5.34 11.41
CA THR A 36 -18.48 -6.12 12.57
C THR A 36 -17.39 -7.11 12.15
N THR A 37 -17.59 -7.83 11.04
CA THR A 37 -16.59 -8.76 10.50
C THR A 37 -15.32 -8.04 10.08
N ALA A 38 -15.45 -6.88 9.42
CA ALA A 38 -14.31 -6.06 9.02
C ALA A 38 -13.50 -5.60 10.23
N LEU A 39 -14.18 -5.07 11.26
CA LEU A 39 -13.52 -4.63 12.49
C LEU A 39 -12.87 -5.78 13.25
N PHE A 40 -13.57 -6.91 13.38
CA PHE A 40 -13.02 -8.09 14.04
C PHE A 40 -11.76 -8.60 13.33
N PHE A 41 -11.81 -8.69 12.01
CA PHE A 41 -10.69 -9.14 11.19
C PHE A 41 -9.47 -8.22 11.33
N LEU A 42 -9.67 -6.90 11.26
CA LEU A 42 -8.61 -5.92 11.41
C LEU A 42 -8.04 -5.89 12.84
N ALA A 43 -8.91 -5.95 13.84
CA ALA A 43 -8.49 -6.02 15.24
C ALA A 43 -7.67 -7.29 15.50
N THR A 44 -8.11 -8.44 14.98
CA THR A 44 -7.39 -9.71 15.07
C THR A 44 -6.03 -9.62 14.37
N PHE A 45 -5.99 -9.05 13.16
CA PHE A 45 -4.75 -8.87 12.43
C PHE A 45 -3.74 -8.00 13.18
N LEU A 46 -4.18 -6.90 13.78
CA LEU A 46 -3.33 -6.01 14.58
C LEU A 46 -2.89 -6.68 15.88
N ALA A 47 -3.81 -7.35 16.58
CA ALA A 47 -3.53 -7.97 17.87
C ALA A 47 -2.61 -9.20 17.78
N PHE A 48 -2.80 -10.03 16.74
CA PHE A 48 -2.01 -11.26 16.56
C PHE A 48 -0.74 -11.09 15.72
N SER A 49 -0.40 -9.84 15.35
CA SER A 49 0.88 -9.53 14.70
C SER A 49 1.78 -8.73 15.63
N PRO A 50 2.61 -9.38 16.45
CA PRO A 50 3.51 -8.68 17.41
C PRO A 50 4.41 -7.65 16.72
N GLY A 51 4.85 -7.94 15.47
CA GLY A 51 5.63 -7.02 14.68
C GLY A 51 4.88 -5.73 14.34
N ASN A 52 3.62 -5.85 13.90
CA ASN A 52 2.79 -4.69 13.62
C ASN A 52 2.51 -3.87 14.88
N LEU A 53 2.23 -4.53 15.99
CA LEU A 53 2.00 -3.84 17.27
C LEU A 53 3.26 -3.11 17.75
N SER A 54 4.41 -3.76 17.64
CA SER A 54 5.70 -3.14 18.00
C SER A 54 6.02 -1.95 17.11
N ASP A 55 5.88 -2.05 15.79
CA ASP A 55 6.06 -0.94 14.86
C ASP A 55 5.14 0.24 15.21
N PHE A 56 3.86 -0.06 15.45
CA PHE A 56 2.85 0.93 15.78
C PHE A 56 3.13 1.67 17.09
N THR A 57 3.51 0.94 18.14
CA THR A 57 3.76 1.53 19.48
C THR A 57 5.12 2.22 19.59
N SER A 58 6.12 1.78 18.84
CA SER A 58 7.45 2.42 18.79
C SER A 58 7.52 3.67 17.91
N GLY A 59 6.40 4.05 17.26
CA GLY A 59 6.37 5.19 16.34
C GLY A 59 6.85 4.84 14.93
N GLY A 60 6.98 3.56 14.60
CA GLY A 60 7.22 3.10 13.24
C GLY A 60 6.06 3.45 12.31
N ASP A 61 6.34 3.57 11.03
CA ASP A 61 5.40 4.11 10.06
C ASP A 61 4.95 3.10 8.97
N TYR A 62 5.41 1.84 9.04
CA TYR A 62 5.12 0.84 7.99
C TYR A 62 3.63 0.56 7.85
N LEU A 63 2.97 0.27 8.96
CA LEU A 63 1.55 -0.01 9.01
C LEU A 63 0.73 1.23 8.63
N THR A 64 1.12 2.37 9.19
CA THR A 64 0.50 3.68 8.94
C THR A 64 0.59 4.08 7.48
N ASN A 65 1.73 3.85 6.85
CA ASN A 65 1.94 4.11 5.43
C ASN A 65 0.97 3.30 4.56
N PHE A 66 0.67 2.06 4.94
CA PHE A 66 -0.33 1.27 4.24
C PHE A 66 -1.75 1.79 4.46
N PHE A 67 -2.09 2.25 5.67
CA PHE A 67 -3.44 2.76 5.95
C PHE A 67 -3.79 3.93 5.03
N TYR A 68 -2.93 4.94 4.94
CA TYR A 68 -3.23 6.06 4.06
C TYR A 68 -3.14 5.71 2.57
N LEU A 69 -2.28 4.76 2.19
CA LEU A 69 -2.26 4.24 0.82
C LEU A 69 -3.59 3.58 0.45
N ALA A 70 -4.11 2.69 1.31
CA ALA A 70 -5.36 2.00 1.08
C ALA A 70 -6.54 2.99 0.98
N ILE A 71 -6.58 3.99 1.86
CA ILE A 71 -7.56 5.07 1.81
C ILE A 71 -7.44 5.83 0.50
N ALA A 72 -6.23 6.26 0.12
CA ALA A 72 -5.99 7.05 -1.10
C ALA A 72 -6.38 6.29 -2.37
N VAL A 73 -5.98 5.01 -2.48
CA VAL A 73 -6.36 4.14 -3.61
C VAL A 73 -7.87 4.01 -3.70
N SER A 74 -8.53 3.79 -2.59
CA SER A 74 -9.98 3.60 -2.58
C SER A 74 -10.75 4.89 -2.89
N LEU A 75 -10.31 6.02 -2.36
CA LEU A 75 -10.89 7.32 -2.70
C LEU A 75 -10.69 7.66 -4.18
N PHE A 76 -9.49 7.41 -4.71
CA PHE A 76 -9.19 7.63 -6.11
C PHE A 76 -10.07 6.76 -7.00
N THR A 77 -10.17 5.47 -6.69
CA THR A 77 -10.96 4.53 -7.46
C THR A 77 -12.45 4.86 -7.45
N GLN A 78 -13.00 5.29 -6.33
CA GLN A 78 -14.38 5.77 -6.25
C GLN A 78 -14.62 7.08 -7.01
N SER A 79 -13.64 8.00 -6.96
CA SER A 79 -13.75 9.29 -7.63
C SER A 79 -13.86 9.14 -9.15
N LEU A 80 -13.24 8.11 -9.72
CA LEU A 80 -13.32 7.84 -11.17
C LEU A 80 -14.74 7.59 -11.67
N ASP A 81 -15.57 6.97 -10.83
CA ASP A 81 -16.95 6.65 -11.15
C ASP A 81 -17.93 7.81 -10.86
N ARG A 82 -17.50 8.84 -10.08
CA ARG A 82 -18.38 9.92 -9.62
C ARG A 82 -18.22 11.22 -10.43
N SER A 83 -17.11 11.92 -10.25
CA SER A 83 -16.93 13.26 -10.81
C SER A 83 -15.47 13.54 -11.15
N TYR A 84 -15.26 14.20 -12.30
CA TYR A 84 -13.92 14.59 -12.72
C TYR A 84 -13.23 15.56 -11.73
N SER A 85 -13.98 16.46 -11.12
CA SER A 85 -13.46 17.42 -10.14
C SER A 85 -12.89 16.74 -8.89
N LEU A 86 -13.44 15.61 -8.48
CA LEU A 86 -12.95 14.82 -7.34
C LEU A 86 -11.75 13.94 -7.69
N CYS A 87 -11.57 13.60 -8.98
CA CYS A 87 -10.47 12.73 -9.42
C CYS A 87 -9.10 13.38 -9.23
N ILE A 88 -8.98 14.68 -9.51
CA ILE A 88 -7.69 15.40 -9.45
C ILE A 88 -7.16 15.46 -8.01
N PRO A 89 -7.90 15.94 -7.01
CA PRO A 89 -7.42 15.94 -5.63
C PRO A 89 -7.16 14.52 -5.10
N ALA A 90 -7.97 13.53 -5.48
CA ALA A 90 -7.73 12.14 -5.12
C ALA A 90 -6.46 11.58 -5.78
N ALA A 91 -6.18 11.93 -7.03
CA ALA A 91 -4.95 11.56 -7.74
C ALA A 91 -3.71 12.19 -7.08
N LEU A 92 -3.77 13.48 -6.74
CA LEU A 92 -2.69 14.17 -6.04
C LEU A 92 -2.44 13.56 -4.66
N PHE A 93 -3.49 13.28 -3.89
CA PHE A 93 -3.38 12.61 -2.59
C PHE A 93 -2.73 11.23 -2.73
N LEU A 94 -3.15 10.44 -3.73
CA LEU A 94 -2.53 9.15 -4.01
C LEU A 94 -1.05 9.29 -4.36
N GLY A 95 -0.67 10.27 -5.18
CA GLY A 95 0.73 10.55 -5.49
C GLY A 95 1.56 10.88 -4.24
N VAL A 96 1.01 11.69 -3.32
CA VAL A 96 1.64 11.98 -2.02
C VAL A 96 1.83 10.71 -1.20
N THR A 97 0.85 9.81 -1.16
CA THR A 97 0.99 8.54 -0.41
C THR A 97 2.03 7.61 -1.01
N LEU A 98 2.14 7.55 -2.33
CA LEU A 98 3.14 6.74 -3.04
C LEU A 98 4.59 7.20 -2.76
N SER A 99 4.80 8.49 -2.49
CA SER A 99 6.13 9.02 -2.16
C SER A 99 6.68 8.51 -0.82
N SER A 100 5.84 7.89 0.02
CA SER A 100 6.25 7.43 1.34
C SER A 100 7.20 6.23 1.31
N ARG A 101 7.00 5.31 0.38
CA ARG A 101 7.80 4.08 0.22
C ARG A 101 7.90 3.69 -1.25
N ILE A 102 9.11 3.45 -1.72
CA ILE A 102 9.38 3.07 -3.12
C ILE A 102 8.64 1.78 -3.53
N ILE A 103 8.45 0.85 -2.59
CA ILE A 103 7.74 -0.41 -2.86
C ILE A 103 6.29 -0.18 -3.29
N TYR A 104 5.68 0.93 -2.87
CA TYR A 104 4.31 1.27 -3.25
C TYR A 104 4.18 1.64 -4.74
N ALA A 105 5.28 1.97 -5.40
CA ALA A 105 5.27 2.23 -6.85
C ALA A 105 4.74 1.04 -7.67
N ILE A 106 4.87 -0.19 -7.15
CA ILE A 106 4.37 -1.39 -7.84
C ILE A 106 2.84 -1.36 -8.05
N ILE A 107 2.09 -0.63 -7.20
CA ILE A 107 0.63 -0.49 -7.34
C ILE A 107 0.24 0.31 -8.58
N LEU A 108 1.15 1.13 -9.13
CA LEU A 108 0.89 1.94 -10.32
C LEU A 108 0.53 1.10 -11.54
N ILE A 109 1.06 -0.13 -11.63
CA ILE A 109 0.82 -1.03 -12.77
C ILE A 109 -0.63 -1.52 -12.78
N PRO A 110 -1.15 -2.18 -11.72
CA PRO A 110 -2.55 -2.60 -11.69
C PRO A 110 -3.51 -1.40 -11.66
N LEU A 111 -3.09 -0.26 -11.10
CA LEU A 111 -3.88 0.97 -11.14
C LEU A 111 -4.01 1.51 -12.56
N LEU A 112 -2.92 1.54 -13.33
CA LEU A 112 -2.93 1.94 -14.74
C LEU A 112 -3.83 1.01 -15.57
N ALA A 113 -3.71 -0.31 -15.37
CA ALA A 113 -4.56 -1.28 -16.04
C ALA A 113 -6.05 -1.03 -15.74
N TRP A 114 -6.36 -0.71 -14.48
CA TRP A 114 -7.72 -0.40 -14.07
C TRP A 114 -8.25 0.89 -14.68
N MET A 115 -7.45 1.96 -14.68
CA MET A 115 -7.81 3.23 -15.32
C MET A 115 -8.09 3.06 -16.81
N LEU A 116 -7.24 2.33 -17.53
CA LEU A 116 -7.41 2.06 -18.96
C LEU A 116 -8.68 1.26 -19.28
N GLN A 117 -9.16 0.44 -18.33
CA GLN A 117 -10.41 -0.31 -18.48
C GLN A 117 -11.66 0.52 -18.21
N ARG A 118 -11.54 1.65 -17.48
CA ARG A 118 -12.69 2.42 -16.99
C ARG A 118 -12.78 3.84 -17.51
N THR A 119 -11.69 4.39 -18.04
CA THR A 119 -11.65 5.78 -18.49
C THR A 119 -11.06 5.90 -19.89
N SER A 120 -11.25 7.06 -20.53
CA SER A 120 -10.62 7.34 -21.82
C SER A 120 -9.09 7.42 -21.66
N ARG A 121 -8.36 7.13 -22.73
CA ARG A 121 -6.88 7.18 -22.75
C ARG A 121 -6.36 8.55 -22.30
N LEU A 122 -6.96 9.64 -22.79
CA LEU A 122 -6.57 11.00 -22.44
C LEU A 122 -6.73 11.26 -20.92
N ARG A 123 -7.90 10.88 -20.37
CA ARG A 123 -8.17 11.01 -18.94
C ARG A 123 -7.20 10.18 -18.10
N THR A 124 -6.90 8.95 -18.56
CA THR A 124 -5.88 8.10 -17.91
C THR A 124 -4.53 8.80 -17.88
N VAL A 125 -4.07 9.35 -19.00
CA VAL A 125 -2.77 10.04 -19.06
C VAL A 125 -2.75 11.24 -18.12
N ILE A 126 -3.78 12.08 -18.12
CA ILE A 126 -3.85 13.27 -17.25
C ILE A 126 -3.79 12.86 -15.77
N LEU A 127 -4.63 11.93 -15.34
CA LEU A 127 -4.70 11.52 -13.95
C LEU A 127 -3.44 10.76 -13.50
N PHE A 128 -2.89 9.90 -14.36
CA PHE A 128 -1.66 9.19 -14.07
C PHE A 128 -0.46 10.13 -13.96
N SER A 129 -0.38 11.13 -14.84
CA SER A 129 0.62 12.21 -14.76
C SER A 129 0.46 13.03 -13.49
N ALA A 130 -0.78 13.32 -13.05
CA ALA A 130 -1.01 14.02 -11.78
C ALA A 130 -0.52 13.21 -10.58
N ILE A 131 -0.76 11.89 -10.55
CA ILE A 131 -0.24 10.99 -9.51
C ILE A 131 1.28 11.03 -9.49
N LEU A 132 1.93 10.84 -10.64
CA LEU A 132 3.39 10.83 -10.73
C LEU A 132 3.99 12.19 -10.37
N SER A 133 3.41 13.28 -10.88
CA SER A 133 3.87 14.64 -10.57
C SER A 133 3.80 14.95 -9.07
N ALA A 134 2.72 14.56 -8.40
CA ALA A 134 2.59 14.72 -6.95
C ALA A 134 3.63 13.88 -6.20
N ALA A 135 3.84 12.63 -6.60
CA ALA A 135 4.85 11.77 -5.98
C ALA A 135 6.26 12.36 -6.13
N VAL A 136 6.61 12.83 -7.32
CA VAL A 136 7.91 13.44 -7.63
C VAL A 136 8.08 14.77 -6.89
N ALA A 137 7.05 15.65 -6.91
CA ALA A 137 7.09 16.95 -6.26
C ALA A 137 7.31 16.87 -4.74
N VAL A 138 6.82 15.80 -4.11
CA VAL A 138 7.05 15.55 -2.67
C VAL A 138 8.41 14.90 -2.43
N THR A 139 8.90 14.07 -3.35
CA THR A 139 10.14 13.32 -3.17
C THR A 139 11.39 14.19 -3.41
N ILE A 140 11.39 15.03 -4.46
CA ILE A 140 12.56 15.84 -4.85
C ILE A 140 13.03 16.77 -3.72
N PRO A 141 12.19 17.55 -3.03
CA PRO A 141 12.65 18.44 -1.97
C PRO A 141 13.24 17.74 -0.76
N ILE A 142 12.90 16.45 -0.55
CA ILE A 142 13.36 15.68 0.61
C ILE A 142 14.80 15.18 0.39
N PHE A 143 15.26 15.07 -0.86
CA PHE A 143 16.55 14.51 -1.25
C PHE A 143 17.43 15.47 -2.08
N PRO A 144 17.55 16.77 -1.70
CA PRO A 144 18.49 17.65 -2.37
C PRO A 144 19.93 17.29 -1.94
N PRO A 145 20.98 17.56 -2.77
CA PRO A 145 20.91 18.03 -4.15
C PRO A 145 20.88 16.92 -5.21
N HIS A 146 20.89 15.64 -4.82
CA HIS A 146 21.06 14.52 -5.74
C HIS A 146 20.02 13.40 -5.49
N PRO A 147 18.75 13.58 -5.86
CA PRO A 147 17.69 12.61 -5.58
C PRO A 147 17.96 11.22 -6.19
N PHE A 148 18.61 11.16 -7.35
CA PHE A 148 18.91 9.88 -8.01
C PHE A 148 20.05 9.13 -7.35
N THR A 149 21.07 9.82 -6.83
CA THR A 149 22.17 9.18 -6.07
C THR A 149 21.64 8.52 -4.80
N HIS A 150 20.69 9.16 -4.13
CA HIS A 150 20.11 8.60 -2.92
C HIS A 150 19.26 7.35 -3.21
N LEU A 151 18.54 7.36 -4.33
CA LEU A 151 17.81 6.19 -4.80
C LEU A 151 18.75 5.01 -5.09
N LEU A 152 19.86 5.26 -5.78
CA LEU A 152 20.88 4.25 -6.06
C LEU A 152 21.54 3.73 -4.78
N GLN A 153 21.85 4.61 -3.83
CA GLN A 153 22.37 4.20 -2.52
C GLN A 153 21.39 3.33 -1.74
N GLN A 154 20.08 3.62 -1.80
CA GLN A 154 19.07 2.75 -1.18
C GLN A 154 19.02 1.38 -1.85
N LEU A 155 19.16 1.31 -3.16
CA LEU A 155 19.22 0.04 -3.88
C LEU A 155 20.48 -0.77 -3.50
N GLU A 156 21.62 -0.10 -3.36
CA GLU A 156 22.86 -0.72 -2.89
C GLU A 156 22.75 -1.22 -1.45
N GLN A 157 22.19 -0.41 -0.55
CA GLN A 157 21.93 -0.82 0.83
C GLN A 157 20.98 -2.02 0.92
N ASN A 158 19.99 -2.09 0.02
CA ASN A 158 19.10 -3.23 -0.07
C ASN A 158 19.80 -4.48 -0.58
N SER A 159 20.83 -4.35 -1.45
CA SER A 159 21.63 -5.48 -1.92
C SER A 159 22.37 -6.18 -0.76
N VAL A 160 22.89 -5.41 0.20
CA VAL A 160 23.53 -5.95 1.40
C VAL A 160 22.56 -6.79 2.24
N LYS A 161 21.30 -6.39 2.29
CA LYS A 161 20.25 -7.12 3.01
C LYS A 161 19.79 -8.40 2.29
N LEU A 162 20.13 -8.55 1.01
CA LEU A 162 19.81 -9.71 0.17
C LEU A 162 21.03 -10.62 -0.04
N ARG A 163 22.09 -10.47 0.76
CA ARG A 163 23.39 -11.16 0.63
C ARG A 163 23.34 -12.68 0.61
N TYR A 164 22.25 -13.30 1.06
CA TYR A 164 22.06 -14.76 1.03
C TYR A 164 21.49 -15.26 -0.30
N ILE A 165 21.07 -14.36 -1.17
CA ILE A 165 20.72 -14.71 -2.55
C ILE A 165 22.00 -14.60 -3.38
N PRO A 166 22.31 -15.60 -4.24
CA PRO A 166 23.48 -15.53 -5.09
C PRO A 166 23.56 -14.21 -5.85
N GLY A 167 24.71 -13.52 -5.75
CA GLY A 167 24.92 -12.20 -6.33
C GLY A 167 24.74 -12.15 -7.86
N GLU A 168 24.98 -13.30 -8.52
CA GLU A 168 24.78 -13.46 -9.95
C GLU A 168 23.32 -13.27 -10.39
N LEU A 169 22.37 -13.48 -9.47
CA LEU A 169 20.95 -13.25 -9.73
C LEU A 169 20.56 -11.77 -9.64
N HIS A 170 21.46 -10.89 -9.20
CA HIS A 170 21.17 -9.46 -9.02
C HIS A 170 19.81 -9.18 -8.36
N PRO A 171 19.54 -9.71 -7.14
CA PRO A 171 18.19 -9.72 -6.54
C PRO A 171 17.60 -8.31 -6.38
N GLN A 172 18.43 -7.28 -6.26
CA GLN A 172 18.01 -5.89 -6.20
C GLN A 172 17.27 -5.40 -7.47
N TRP A 173 17.48 -6.08 -8.61
CA TRP A 173 16.84 -5.79 -9.89
C TRP A 173 15.82 -6.85 -10.29
N THR A 174 16.14 -8.12 -10.07
CA THR A 174 15.31 -9.25 -10.51
C THR A 174 14.01 -9.33 -9.73
N LEU A 175 14.02 -9.03 -8.42
CA LEU A 175 12.80 -9.05 -7.61
C LEU A 175 11.80 -7.96 -8.02
N PRO A 176 12.19 -6.68 -8.18
CA PRO A 176 11.30 -5.67 -8.73
C PRO A 176 10.82 -5.99 -10.15
N LEU A 177 11.68 -6.53 -11.00
CA LEU A 177 11.31 -6.95 -12.35
C LEU A 177 10.24 -8.05 -12.32
N LEU A 178 10.45 -9.09 -11.50
CA LEU A 178 9.48 -10.18 -11.35
C LEU A 178 8.14 -9.68 -10.79
N ALA A 179 8.18 -8.83 -9.78
CA ALA A 179 6.99 -8.20 -9.23
C ALA A 179 6.25 -7.36 -10.28
N THR A 180 6.98 -6.63 -11.12
CA THR A 180 6.44 -5.87 -12.25
C THR A 180 5.76 -6.80 -13.27
N LEU A 181 6.42 -7.88 -13.68
CA LEU A 181 5.86 -8.85 -14.62
C LEU A 181 4.57 -9.47 -14.09
N VAL A 182 4.55 -9.86 -12.80
CA VAL A 182 3.33 -10.38 -12.16
C VAL A 182 2.24 -9.30 -12.11
N SER A 183 2.57 -8.06 -11.81
CA SER A 183 1.61 -6.95 -11.83
C SER A 183 0.99 -6.73 -13.20
N CYS A 184 1.69 -7.05 -14.30
CA CYS A 184 1.18 -6.92 -15.66
C CYS A 184 0.00 -7.87 -15.97
N ILE A 185 -0.26 -8.88 -15.14
CA ILE A 185 -1.47 -9.71 -15.22
C ILE A 185 -2.74 -8.83 -15.14
N ALA A 186 -2.66 -7.68 -14.45
CA ALA A 186 -3.74 -6.71 -14.36
C ALA A 186 -4.29 -6.26 -15.74
N PHE A 187 -3.47 -6.23 -16.78
CA PHE A 187 -3.91 -5.86 -18.12
C PHE A 187 -4.74 -6.94 -18.82
N ARG A 188 -4.68 -8.19 -18.33
CA ARG A 188 -5.39 -9.34 -18.91
C ARG A 188 -6.65 -9.73 -18.15
N VAL A 189 -6.84 -9.21 -16.94
CA VAL A 189 -7.99 -9.51 -16.10
C VAL A 189 -8.90 -8.29 -15.96
N ARG A 190 -10.21 -8.51 -15.77
CA ARG A 190 -11.12 -7.42 -15.45
C ARG A 190 -10.80 -6.90 -14.04
N MET A 191 -10.38 -5.65 -13.95
CA MET A 191 -9.97 -5.04 -12.70
C MET A 191 -11.15 -4.54 -11.87
N ASP A 192 -11.09 -4.86 -10.59
CA ASP A 192 -11.91 -4.29 -9.51
C ASP A 192 -11.00 -3.95 -8.31
N LEU A 193 -11.51 -3.24 -7.33
CA LEU A 193 -10.71 -2.82 -6.19
C LEU A 193 -10.12 -4.00 -5.39
N PRO A 194 -10.87 -5.10 -5.12
CA PRO A 194 -10.29 -6.28 -4.49
C PRO A 194 -9.14 -6.90 -5.29
N ARG A 195 -9.29 -7.04 -6.61
CA ARG A 195 -8.21 -7.59 -7.46
C ARG A 195 -6.98 -6.69 -7.51
N LEU A 196 -7.19 -5.37 -7.48
CA LEU A 196 -6.09 -4.42 -7.38
C LEU A 196 -5.26 -4.68 -6.11
N PHE A 197 -5.91 -4.82 -4.96
CA PHE A 197 -5.24 -5.15 -3.71
C PHE A 197 -4.60 -6.54 -3.72
N LEU A 198 -5.22 -7.54 -4.36
CA LEU A 198 -4.62 -8.87 -4.50
C LEU A 198 -3.33 -8.83 -5.32
N ILE A 199 -3.36 -8.21 -6.48
CA ILE A 199 -2.19 -8.12 -7.37
C ILE A 199 -1.07 -7.33 -6.67
N PHE A 200 -1.40 -6.21 -6.02
CA PHE A 200 -0.44 -5.45 -5.22
C PHE A 200 0.14 -6.31 -4.08
N SER A 201 -0.68 -7.09 -3.37
CA SER A 201 -0.24 -8.01 -2.31
C SER A 201 0.77 -9.03 -2.84
N ILE A 202 0.43 -9.74 -3.92
CA ILE A 202 1.31 -10.77 -4.50
C ILE A 202 2.62 -10.14 -4.96
N SER A 203 2.57 -9.01 -5.64
CA SER A 203 3.76 -8.33 -6.17
C SER A 203 4.67 -7.82 -5.06
N SER A 204 4.10 -7.23 -4.01
CA SER A 204 4.87 -6.80 -2.85
C SER A 204 5.42 -7.99 -2.04
N PHE A 205 4.70 -9.11 -1.98
CA PHE A 205 5.16 -10.34 -1.35
C PHE A 205 6.39 -10.91 -2.05
N ILE A 206 6.41 -10.94 -3.38
CA ILE A 206 7.57 -11.36 -4.18
C ILE A 206 8.81 -10.52 -3.84
N MET A 207 8.65 -9.22 -3.65
CA MET A 207 9.76 -8.34 -3.29
C MET A 207 10.23 -8.53 -1.85
N LEU A 208 9.33 -8.81 -0.92
CA LEU A 208 9.59 -8.74 0.52
C LEU A 208 9.95 -10.09 1.14
N VAL A 209 9.44 -11.21 0.62
CA VAL A 209 9.71 -12.54 1.20
C VAL A 209 11.19 -12.89 1.19
N PRO A 210 11.96 -12.68 0.11
CA PRO A 210 13.40 -12.94 0.14
C PRO A 210 14.13 -12.08 1.17
N PHE A 211 13.65 -10.86 1.38
CA PHE A 211 14.17 -9.93 2.37
C PHE A 211 13.93 -10.45 3.80
N VAL A 212 12.70 -10.87 4.09
CA VAL A 212 12.34 -11.44 5.40
C VAL A 212 13.08 -12.76 5.64
N ALA A 213 13.18 -13.62 4.62
CA ALA A 213 13.93 -14.88 4.71
C ALA A 213 15.42 -14.64 5.04
N THR A 214 16.03 -13.61 4.43
CA THR A 214 17.41 -13.22 4.74
C THR A 214 17.56 -12.84 6.22
N PHE A 215 16.67 -12.04 6.77
CA PHE A 215 16.70 -11.70 8.19
C PHE A 215 16.49 -12.92 9.09
N ALA A 216 15.58 -13.82 8.74
CA ALA A 216 15.33 -15.03 9.48
C ALA A 216 16.56 -15.97 9.52
N LEU A 217 17.26 -16.10 8.39
CA LEU A 217 18.46 -16.93 8.28
C LEU A 217 19.68 -16.35 9.03
N THR A 218 19.69 -15.04 9.25
CA THR A 218 20.81 -14.36 9.96
C THR A 218 20.65 -14.31 11.48
N SER A 219 19.61 -14.92 12.03
CA SER A 219 19.27 -14.80 13.44
C SER A 219 19.08 -13.35 13.94
N GLN A 220 19.02 -12.39 13.00
CA GLN A 220 18.70 -11.00 13.34
C GLN A 220 17.20 -10.91 13.54
N ILE A 221 16.84 -10.65 14.74
CA ILE A 221 15.53 -10.38 15.33
C ILE A 221 14.36 -10.52 14.34
N LEU A 222 13.75 -11.70 14.31
CA LEU A 222 12.63 -12.07 13.46
C LEU A 222 11.49 -11.04 13.46
N TRP A 223 11.23 -10.39 14.60
CA TRP A 223 10.17 -9.43 14.75
C TRP A 223 10.35 -8.19 13.87
N TYR A 224 11.57 -7.72 13.67
CA TYR A 224 11.86 -6.55 12.83
C TYR A 224 11.55 -6.80 11.35
N ALA A 225 11.73 -8.03 10.88
CA ALA A 225 11.46 -8.39 9.50
C ALA A 225 9.94 -8.49 9.19
N PHE A 226 9.13 -8.82 10.18
CA PHE A 226 7.69 -9.02 9.98
C PHE A 226 6.92 -7.73 9.66
N PHE A 227 7.41 -6.55 10.04
CA PHE A 227 6.76 -5.29 9.64
C PHE A 227 6.67 -5.15 8.12
N TYR A 228 7.73 -5.57 7.42
CA TYR A 228 7.76 -5.47 5.97
C TYR A 228 6.62 -6.26 5.33
N LEU A 229 6.25 -7.41 5.92
CA LEU A 229 5.16 -8.23 5.42
C LEU A 229 3.80 -7.57 5.54
N SER A 230 3.62 -6.57 6.42
CA SER A 230 2.36 -5.83 6.53
C SER A 230 1.96 -5.17 5.21
N THR A 231 2.94 -4.75 4.40
CA THR A 231 2.73 -4.19 3.06
C THR A 231 2.09 -5.20 2.09
N SER A 232 2.26 -6.50 2.33
CA SER A 232 1.66 -7.56 1.52
C SER A 232 0.41 -8.16 2.17
N THR A 233 0.47 -8.40 3.48
CA THR A 233 -0.59 -9.11 4.21
C THR A 233 -1.84 -8.25 4.39
N LEU A 234 -1.71 -6.93 4.58
CA LEU A 234 -2.87 -6.03 4.70
C LEU A 234 -3.69 -5.94 3.40
N PRO A 235 -3.11 -5.68 2.21
CA PRO A 235 -3.88 -5.68 0.98
C PRO A 235 -4.49 -7.05 0.68
N PHE A 236 -3.80 -8.15 1.02
CA PHE A 236 -4.38 -9.49 0.94
C PHE A 236 -5.62 -9.62 1.84
N SER A 237 -5.54 -9.10 3.05
CA SER A 237 -6.63 -9.12 4.01
C SER A 237 -7.85 -8.33 3.52
N LEU A 238 -7.64 -7.16 2.91
CA LEU A 238 -8.71 -6.37 2.29
C LEU A 238 -9.35 -7.10 1.11
N TRP A 239 -8.56 -7.79 0.29
CA TRP A 239 -9.08 -8.63 -0.77
C TRP A 239 -9.91 -9.80 -0.21
N ALA A 240 -9.39 -10.54 0.77
CA ALA A 240 -10.06 -11.69 1.37
C ALA A 240 -11.40 -11.29 2.01
N LEU A 241 -11.42 -10.17 2.73
CA LEU A 241 -12.63 -9.63 3.33
C LEU A 241 -13.67 -9.25 2.27
N SER A 242 -13.25 -8.57 1.21
CA SER A 242 -14.13 -8.22 0.08
C SER A 242 -14.71 -9.46 -0.60
N ARG A 243 -13.92 -10.53 -0.72
CA ARG A 243 -14.38 -11.80 -1.29
C ARG A 243 -15.36 -12.53 -0.38
N TYR A 244 -15.08 -12.54 0.91
CA TYR A 244 -16.01 -13.11 1.90
C TYR A 244 -17.38 -12.44 1.81
N GLU A 245 -17.43 -11.11 1.72
CA GLU A 245 -18.67 -10.37 1.58
C GLU A 245 -19.43 -10.68 0.27
N GLN A 246 -18.72 -10.92 -0.83
CA GLN A 246 -19.33 -11.29 -2.11
C GLN A 246 -19.94 -12.70 -2.08
N LEU A 247 -19.34 -13.61 -1.30
CA LEU A 247 -19.76 -15.01 -1.21
C LEU A 247 -20.82 -15.24 -0.13
N SER A 248 -20.90 -14.37 0.86
CA SER A 248 -21.93 -14.46 1.92
C SER A 248 -23.30 -14.05 1.38
N PRO A 249 -24.30 -14.94 1.43
CA PRO A 249 -25.65 -14.60 1.01
C PRO A 249 -26.17 -13.43 1.85
N ALA A 250 -26.82 -12.47 1.19
CA ALA A 250 -27.48 -11.38 1.88
C ALA A 250 -28.53 -11.96 2.83
N THR A 251 -28.25 -11.94 4.13
CA THR A 251 -29.29 -12.23 5.12
C THR A 251 -30.38 -11.15 4.96
N PRO A 252 -31.66 -11.52 4.65
CA PRO A 252 -32.69 -10.54 4.31
C PRO A 252 -33.06 -9.58 5.46
N ASN A 253 -32.62 -9.85 6.68
CA ASN A 253 -33.14 -9.21 7.90
C ASN A 253 -32.30 -8.04 8.46
N ALA A 254 -31.24 -7.60 7.83
CA ALA A 254 -30.43 -6.48 8.37
C ALA A 254 -30.87 -5.09 7.88
N ALA A 255 -31.87 -5.00 7.00
CA ALA A 255 -32.32 -3.73 6.43
C ALA A 255 -33.38 -2.98 7.27
N ASN A 256 -33.96 -3.62 8.31
CA ASN A 256 -35.11 -3.06 9.07
C ASN A 256 -34.79 -2.73 10.54
N SER A 257 -33.55 -2.63 10.95
CA SER A 257 -33.23 -2.26 12.34
C SER A 257 -32.20 -1.10 12.39
N ILE A 258 -32.60 0.04 11.85
CA ILE A 258 -32.12 1.38 12.29
C ILE A 258 -33.26 2.36 12.04
#